data_150e0c3e34b4a2a5f4feef151fb81cfa
#
_entry.id   150e0c3e34b4a2a5f4feef151fb81cfa
#
_cell.length_a   1.000
_cell.length_b   1.000
_cell.length_c   1.000
_cell.angle_alpha   90.00
_cell.angle_beta   90.00
_cell.angle_gamma   90.00
#
_symmetry.space_group_name_H-M   'P 1'
#
loop_
_entity.id
_entity.type
_entity.pdbx_description
1 polymer ?
#
loop_
_entity_poly.entity_id
_entity_poly.type
_entity_poly.pdbx_seq_one_letter_code
_entity_poly.pdbx_strand_id
1 'polypeptide(L)'
;MHACADYTGAEIMRVLRDEVQNRGIPVLEFSPAVELLLDEEGKTAGAVLWDFDAQEYKVVRAKCVIMATGGAGRLHYQGFPTSNHYGATADGLVMAYRAGAPLIYADAIQYHPTGVAYPAQIYGALVTEKVRSIGAQLVNSEGEIFMHPLEPRDVAPASIIRECTARGKGVKALDGVALWLDTPLIEMLHGEGTIAKRIPGMLRMYAKFGIDLRKEPILIYPTLHYQNGGILIDKDAETKLPGLFVAGEAVGGIHGTNRLMGNSLLDIIVFGRIAGTKAAEAAKSVKLGKLSLEHVRRYAEEEKAAGVHGELSPKLLPVYTHGRDVR
;
A
#
# COMPACT_ATOMS: atom_id res chain seq x y z
N MET A 1 5.72 17.09 14.52
CA MET A 1 5.70 15.81 13.79
C MET A 1 7.08 15.16 13.94
N HIS A 2 7.15 13.94 14.48
CA HIS A 2 8.40 13.20 14.57
C HIS A 2 8.73 12.58 13.22
N ALA A 3 9.96 12.71 12.74
CA ALA A 3 10.39 12.17 11.46
C ALA A 3 11.90 11.91 11.47
N CYS A 4 12.32 10.86 10.75
CA CYS A 4 13.71 10.56 10.44
C CYS A 4 13.98 11.02 9.00
N ALA A 5 14.22 12.32 8.80
CA ALA A 5 14.30 12.97 7.49
C ALA A 5 13.15 12.51 6.55
N ASP A 6 13.44 11.84 5.44
CA ASP A 6 12.48 11.20 4.54
C ASP A 6 12.52 9.65 4.59
N TYR A 7 13.07 9.07 5.68
CA TYR A 7 13.21 7.63 5.91
C TYR A 7 12.35 7.08 7.06
N THR A 8 11.36 7.82 7.53
CA THR A 8 10.59 7.45 8.73
C THR A 8 10.01 6.02 8.67
N GLY A 9 9.42 5.63 7.53
CA GLY A 9 8.90 4.27 7.35
C GLY A 9 9.98 3.20 7.39
N ALA A 10 11.11 3.44 6.73
CA ALA A 10 12.24 2.51 6.73
C ALA A 10 12.82 2.32 8.14
N GLU A 11 12.91 3.40 8.94
CA GLU A 11 13.41 3.33 10.31
C GLU A 11 12.46 2.59 11.26
N ILE A 12 11.14 2.80 11.11
CA ILE A 12 10.13 2.03 11.84
C ILE A 12 10.28 0.54 11.53
N MET A 13 10.40 0.16 10.27
CA MET A 13 10.57 -1.23 9.85
C MET A 13 11.86 -1.84 10.39
N ARG A 14 12.98 -1.09 10.33
CA ARG A 14 14.25 -1.55 10.88
C ARG A 14 14.12 -1.88 12.36
N VAL A 15 13.62 -0.93 13.16
CA VAL A 15 13.50 -1.10 14.62
C VAL A 15 12.57 -2.25 14.97
N LEU A 16 11.41 -2.37 14.33
CA LEU A 16 10.45 -3.44 14.62
C LEU A 16 10.97 -4.82 14.20
N ARG A 17 11.67 -4.91 13.06
CA ARG A 17 12.31 -6.16 12.63
C ARG A 17 13.40 -6.60 13.62
N ASP A 18 14.25 -5.67 14.01
CA ASP A 18 15.32 -5.94 14.98
C ASP A 18 14.72 -6.42 16.31
N GLU A 19 13.59 -5.83 16.74
CA GLU A 19 12.90 -6.24 17.97
C GLU A 19 12.29 -7.64 17.87
N VAL A 20 11.70 -8.01 16.72
CA VAL A 20 11.20 -9.37 16.46
C VAL A 20 12.34 -10.39 16.59
N GLN A 21 13.49 -10.10 15.98
CA GLN A 21 14.66 -10.97 16.05
C GLN A 21 15.23 -11.08 17.49
N ASN A 22 15.37 -9.94 18.18
CA ASN A 22 15.88 -9.90 19.56
C ASN A 22 15.01 -10.67 20.55
N ARG A 23 13.70 -10.71 20.31
CA ARG A 23 12.74 -11.48 21.12
C ARG A 23 12.65 -12.95 20.71
N GLY A 24 13.36 -13.38 19.69
CA GLY A 24 13.30 -14.76 19.19
C GLY A 24 11.93 -15.18 18.69
N ILE A 25 11.12 -14.24 18.15
CA ILE A 25 9.82 -14.55 17.59
C ILE A 25 10.05 -15.32 16.28
N PRO A 26 9.48 -16.53 16.11
CA PRO A 26 9.65 -17.30 14.90
C PRO A 26 9.10 -16.57 13.68
N VAL A 27 9.89 -16.53 12.60
CA VAL A 27 9.49 -15.98 11.30
C VAL A 27 9.58 -17.08 10.27
N LEU A 28 8.49 -17.32 9.55
CA LEU A 28 8.45 -18.25 8.42
C LEU A 28 8.62 -17.43 7.14
N GLU A 29 9.86 -17.34 6.67
CA GLU A 29 10.19 -16.67 5.41
C GLU A 29 9.76 -17.53 4.21
N PHE A 30 9.57 -16.91 3.05
CA PHE A 30 9.17 -17.58 1.80
C PHE A 30 7.93 -18.48 1.93
N SER A 31 7.03 -18.12 2.85
CA SER A 31 5.86 -18.91 3.21
C SER A 31 4.57 -18.06 3.17
N PRO A 32 4.08 -17.66 1.98
CA PRO A 32 2.84 -16.90 1.87
C PRO A 32 1.66 -17.68 2.45
N ALA A 33 0.78 -16.96 3.16
CA ALA A 33 -0.52 -17.49 3.55
C ALA A 33 -1.42 -17.56 2.31
N VAL A 34 -2.02 -18.73 2.10
CA VAL A 34 -2.90 -18.98 0.95
C VAL A 34 -4.36 -19.08 1.35
N GLU A 35 -4.66 -19.41 2.63
CA GLU A 35 -6.02 -19.46 3.13
C GLU A 35 -6.06 -19.35 4.67
N LEU A 36 -7.17 -18.82 5.21
CA LEU A 36 -7.48 -18.90 6.62
C LEU A 36 -8.02 -20.29 6.99
N LEU A 37 -7.75 -20.74 8.20
CA LEU A 37 -8.37 -21.94 8.77
C LEU A 37 -9.43 -21.51 9.78
N LEU A 38 -10.61 -22.08 9.66
CA LEU A 38 -11.68 -21.96 10.65
C LEU A 38 -11.80 -23.25 11.46
N ASP A 39 -12.51 -23.18 12.57
CA ASP A 39 -12.98 -24.37 13.28
C ASP A 39 -14.43 -24.72 12.90
N GLU A 40 -14.95 -25.79 13.48
CA GLU A 40 -16.34 -26.24 13.24
C GLU A 40 -17.41 -25.23 13.72
N GLU A 41 -17.04 -24.27 14.56
CA GLU A 41 -17.93 -23.19 15.02
C GLU A 41 -17.78 -21.93 14.13
N GLY A 42 -16.91 -21.96 13.11
CA GLY A 42 -16.66 -20.83 12.22
C GLY A 42 -15.73 -19.78 12.81
N LYS A 43 -14.98 -20.07 13.87
CA LYS A 43 -13.96 -19.17 14.43
C LYS A 43 -12.63 -19.37 13.73
N THR A 44 -11.82 -18.33 13.67
CA THR A 44 -10.47 -18.44 13.13
C THR A 44 -9.61 -19.36 13.98
N ALA A 45 -8.95 -20.31 13.34
CA ALA A 45 -8.18 -21.38 13.99
C ALA A 45 -6.75 -21.53 13.44
N GLY A 46 -6.33 -20.62 12.54
CA GLY A 46 -5.01 -20.60 11.94
C GLY A 46 -4.99 -20.20 10.49
N ALA A 47 -3.96 -20.66 9.77
CA ALA A 47 -3.79 -20.41 8.34
C ALA A 47 -3.10 -21.59 7.63
N VAL A 48 -3.35 -21.71 6.33
CA VAL A 48 -2.57 -22.56 5.42
C VAL A 48 -1.52 -21.69 4.75
N LEU A 49 -0.29 -22.16 4.74
CA LEU A 49 0.84 -21.52 4.08
C LEU A 49 1.32 -22.40 2.93
N TRP A 50 1.89 -21.78 1.91
CA TRP A 50 2.69 -22.47 0.88
C TRP A 50 4.16 -22.20 1.15
N ASP A 51 4.93 -23.22 1.45
CA ASP A 51 6.37 -23.12 1.63
C ASP A 51 7.06 -23.24 0.27
N PHE A 52 7.70 -22.17 -0.17
CA PHE A 52 8.40 -22.15 -1.46
C PHE A 52 9.66 -23.03 -1.47
N ASP A 53 10.33 -23.18 -0.34
CA ASP A 53 11.55 -23.95 -0.26
C ASP A 53 11.25 -25.46 -0.23
N ALA A 54 10.28 -25.87 0.59
CA ALA A 54 9.86 -27.26 0.69
C ALA A 54 8.86 -27.70 -0.39
N GLN A 55 8.27 -26.77 -1.15
CA GLN A 55 7.24 -27.02 -2.17
C GLN A 55 6.03 -27.81 -1.62
N GLU A 56 5.60 -27.45 -0.42
CA GLU A 56 4.48 -28.10 0.28
C GLU A 56 3.57 -27.12 1.03
N TYR A 57 2.34 -27.55 1.30
CA TYR A 57 1.45 -26.80 2.17
C TYR A 57 1.79 -27.07 3.64
N LYS A 58 1.85 -25.99 4.42
CA LYS A 58 2.00 -26.03 5.88
C LYS A 58 0.74 -25.55 6.57
N VAL A 59 0.30 -26.26 7.58
CA VAL A 59 -0.85 -25.89 8.41
C VAL A 59 -0.34 -25.28 9.72
N VAL A 60 -0.66 -24.03 9.96
CA VAL A 60 -0.36 -23.35 11.22
C VAL A 60 -1.64 -23.22 12.02
N ARG A 61 -1.73 -23.96 13.13
CA ARG A 61 -2.82 -23.83 14.09
C ARG A 61 -2.54 -22.68 15.03
N ALA A 62 -3.50 -21.79 15.20
CA ALA A 62 -3.39 -20.65 16.09
C ALA A 62 -4.71 -20.36 16.79
N LYS A 63 -4.65 -19.91 18.04
CA LYS A 63 -5.83 -19.52 18.82
C LYS A 63 -6.43 -18.21 18.33
N CYS A 64 -5.60 -17.34 17.79
CA CYS A 64 -5.98 -16.08 17.13
C CYS A 64 -5.03 -15.84 15.96
N VAL A 65 -5.51 -15.12 14.97
CA VAL A 65 -4.72 -14.67 13.81
C VAL A 65 -4.77 -13.15 13.75
N ILE A 66 -3.62 -12.52 13.53
CA ILE A 66 -3.54 -11.09 13.22
C ILE A 66 -3.17 -10.96 11.75
N MET A 67 -4.05 -10.38 10.96
CA MET A 67 -3.82 -10.11 9.54
C MET A 67 -3.27 -8.69 9.36
N ALA A 68 -2.08 -8.57 8.77
CA ALA A 68 -1.42 -7.30 8.48
C ALA A 68 -0.81 -7.32 7.07
N THR A 69 -1.58 -7.81 6.11
CA THR A 69 -1.15 -8.18 4.75
C THR A 69 -1.06 -7.00 3.78
N GLY A 70 -1.40 -5.79 4.23
CA GLY A 70 -1.48 -4.62 3.35
C GLY A 70 -2.72 -4.62 2.45
N GLY A 71 -2.72 -3.74 1.45
CA GLY A 71 -3.84 -3.49 0.56
C GLY A 71 -3.69 -4.11 -0.84
N ALA A 72 -4.30 -3.46 -1.83
CA ALA A 72 -4.46 -3.93 -3.21
C ALA A 72 -3.68 -3.09 -4.25
N GLY A 73 -2.77 -2.21 -3.81
CA GLY A 73 -2.16 -1.22 -4.71
C GLY A 73 -1.36 -1.80 -5.87
N ARG A 74 -0.91 -3.06 -5.78
CA ARG A 74 -0.18 -3.73 -6.86
C ARG A 74 -1.07 -4.24 -7.99
N LEU A 75 -2.37 -4.24 -7.81
CA LEU A 75 -3.30 -4.64 -8.88
C LEU A 75 -3.43 -3.61 -10.01
N HIS A 76 -2.74 -2.48 -9.93
CA HIS A 76 -2.71 -1.41 -10.95
C HIS A 76 -4.09 -0.97 -11.42
N TYR A 77 -4.96 -0.71 -10.47
CA TYR A 77 -6.33 -0.30 -10.76
C TYR A 77 -6.37 0.88 -11.73
N GLN A 78 -7.23 0.80 -12.74
CA GLN A 78 -7.36 1.78 -13.83
C GLN A 78 -6.06 2.03 -14.64
N GLY A 79 -5.10 1.14 -14.57
CA GLY A 79 -3.86 1.23 -15.34
C GLY A 79 -2.82 2.23 -14.81
N PHE A 80 -3.05 2.83 -13.63
CA PHE A 80 -2.05 3.70 -13.02
C PHE A 80 -0.85 2.90 -12.50
N PRO A 81 0.36 3.50 -12.55
CA PRO A 81 1.50 2.93 -11.84
C PRO A 81 1.24 2.93 -10.34
N THR A 82 2.07 2.23 -9.58
CA THR A 82 1.91 2.13 -8.13
C THR A 82 3.21 2.39 -7.40
N SER A 83 3.11 3.02 -6.22
CA SER A 83 4.20 3.14 -5.26
C SER A 83 4.27 1.95 -4.28
N ASN A 84 3.35 0.98 -4.38
CA ASN A 84 3.21 -0.10 -3.43
C ASN A 84 4.18 -1.26 -3.70
N HIS A 85 4.50 -1.99 -2.63
CA HIS A 85 5.28 -3.22 -2.69
C HIS A 85 4.58 -4.30 -3.53
N TYR A 86 5.35 -5.21 -4.12
CA TYR A 86 4.84 -6.32 -4.94
C TYR A 86 3.85 -7.24 -4.21
N GLY A 87 3.94 -7.34 -2.89
CA GLY A 87 3.01 -8.11 -2.07
C GLY A 87 1.68 -7.42 -1.75
N ALA A 88 1.42 -6.21 -2.24
CA ALA A 88 0.13 -5.52 -2.02
C ALA A 88 -0.89 -5.96 -3.09
N THR A 89 -1.25 -7.23 -3.10
CA THR A 89 -2.05 -7.93 -4.11
C THR A 89 -3.44 -8.34 -3.63
N ALA A 90 -3.90 -7.80 -2.51
CA ALA A 90 -5.21 -8.05 -1.88
C ALA A 90 -5.43 -9.48 -1.35
N ASP A 91 -4.40 -10.33 -1.31
CA ASP A 91 -4.57 -11.73 -0.89
C ASP A 91 -5.24 -11.84 0.48
N GLY A 92 -4.81 -11.04 1.46
CA GLY A 92 -5.42 -11.03 2.79
C GLY A 92 -6.87 -10.57 2.78
N LEU A 93 -7.22 -9.57 1.96
CA LEU A 93 -8.60 -9.10 1.82
C LEU A 93 -9.50 -10.22 1.27
N VAL A 94 -9.02 -10.95 0.26
CA VAL A 94 -9.74 -12.06 -0.35
C VAL A 94 -9.89 -13.23 0.62
N MET A 95 -8.84 -13.61 1.34
CA MET A 95 -8.90 -14.66 2.37
C MET A 95 -9.92 -14.31 3.47
N ALA A 96 -9.89 -13.07 3.96
CA ALA A 96 -10.84 -12.62 4.98
C ALA A 96 -12.28 -12.61 4.46
N TYR A 97 -12.51 -12.14 3.22
CA TYR A 97 -13.83 -12.15 2.59
C TYR A 97 -14.36 -13.58 2.44
N ARG A 98 -13.57 -14.51 1.91
CA ARG A 98 -13.95 -15.93 1.79
C ARG A 98 -14.32 -16.56 3.14
N ALA A 99 -13.57 -16.19 4.19
CA ALA A 99 -13.83 -16.64 5.54
C ALA A 99 -15.09 -16.02 6.18
N GLY A 100 -15.69 -14.97 5.54
CA GLY A 100 -16.92 -14.31 5.99
C GLY A 100 -16.69 -13.00 6.75
N ALA A 101 -15.48 -12.47 6.78
CA ALA A 101 -15.25 -11.13 7.33
C ALA A 101 -15.76 -10.05 6.36
N PRO A 102 -16.56 -9.08 6.83
CA PRO A 102 -17.10 -8.03 5.96
C PRO A 102 -16.02 -7.05 5.54
N LEU A 103 -16.10 -6.59 4.30
CA LEU A 103 -15.30 -5.48 3.77
C LEU A 103 -16.11 -4.19 3.78
N ILE A 104 -15.42 -3.06 3.92
CA ILE A 104 -16.00 -1.71 3.85
C ILE A 104 -15.16 -0.84 2.92
N TYR A 105 -15.81 0.00 2.13
CA TYR A 105 -15.17 0.93 1.19
C TYR A 105 -14.14 0.26 0.26
N ALA A 106 -14.41 -0.95 -0.22
CA ALA A 106 -13.46 -1.75 -1.02
C ALA A 106 -13.02 -1.05 -2.33
N ASP A 107 -13.83 -0.11 -2.82
CA ASP A 107 -13.59 0.74 -3.99
C ASP A 107 -12.81 2.04 -3.67
N ALA A 108 -12.58 2.35 -2.38
CA ALA A 108 -11.92 3.57 -1.97
C ALA A 108 -10.40 3.45 -2.06
N ILE A 109 -9.86 3.73 -3.23
CA ILE A 109 -8.43 3.72 -3.53
C ILE A 109 -7.91 5.15 -3.59
N GLN A 110 -6.79 5.41 -2.93
CA GLN A 110 -6.14 6.72 -2.88
C GLN A 110 -4.94 6.76 -3.82
N TYR A 111 -4.89 7.79 -4.65
CA TYR A 111 -3.75 8.11 -5.51
C TYR A 111 -2.84 9.13 -4.82
N HIS A 112 -1.53 8.94 -4.95
CA HIS A 112 -0.57 9.96 -4.55
C HIS A 112 -0.36 10.93 -5.72
N PRO A 113 -0.40 12.25 -5.51
CA PRO A 113 -0.27 13.22 -6.59
C PRO A 113 1.05 13.12 -7.34
N THR A 114 2.12 12.81 -6.63
CA THR A 114 3.48 12.85 -7.14
C THR A 114 4.13 11.46 -7.13
N GLY A 115 3.84 10.66 -8.16
CA GLY A 115 4.64 9.51 -8.56
C GLY A 115 5.70 9.93 -9.58
N VAL A 116 6.82 9.24 -9.62
CA VAL A 116 7.86 9.44 -10.63
C VAL A 116 7.31 9.13 -12.02
N ALA A 117 7.37 10.09 -12.94
CA ALA A 117 7.04 9.86 -14.34
C ALA A 117 8.29 9.67 -15.22
N TYR A 118 9.46 10.10 -14.76
CA TYR A 118 10.77 9.90 -15.38
C TYR A 118 11.84 9.90 -14.28
N PRO A 119 12.87 9.04 -14.34
CA PRO A 119 13.19 8.08 -15.40
C PRO A 119 12.37 6.76 -15.30
N ALA A 120 12.34 5.98 -16.38
CA ALA A 120 11.54 4.76 -16.50
C ALA A 120 11.85 3.68 -15.45
N GLN A 121 13.11 3.59 -15.01
CA GLN A 121 13.57 2.59 -14.03
C GLN A 121 12.92 2.73 -12.65
N ILE A 122 12.42 3.91 -12.31
CA ILE A 122 11.73 4.20 -11.06
C ILE A 122 10.31 4.74 -11.30
N TYR A 123 9.74 4.48 -12.47
CA TYR A 123 8.39 4.92 -12.82
C TYR A 123 7.37 4.45 -11.78
N GLY A 124 6.52 5.38 -11.33
CA GLY A 124 5.52 5.13 -10.29
C GLY A 124 6.04 5.17 -8.87
N ALA A 125 7.37 5.22 -8.66
CA ALA A 125 7.92 5.34 -7.31
C ALA A 125 7.43 6.63 -6.62
N LEU A 126 7.38 6.61 -5.30
CA LEU A 126 6.88 7.73 -4.52
C LEU A 126 7.85 8.92 -4.52
N VAL A 127 7.41 10.06 -5.02
CA VAL A 127 7.99 11.37 -4.66
C VAL A 127 7.25 11.86 -3.43
N THR A 128 7.92 11.78 -2.28
CA THR A 128 7.30 12.08 -0.98
C THR A 128 6.64 13.47 -0.96
N GLU A 129 5.49 13.58 -0.32
CA GLU A 129 4.77 14.84 -0.15
C GLU A 129 5.62 15.92 0.54
N LYS A 130 6.65 15.53 1.28
CA LYS A 130 7.58 16.44 1.91
C LYS A 130 8.25 17.39 0.90
N VAL A 131 8.48 16.94 -0.34
CA VAL A 131 9.03 17.78 -1.42
C VAL A 131 8.14 19.00 -1.67
N ARG A 132 6.83 18.80 -1.78
CA ARG A 132 5.84 19.87 -1.94
C ARG A 132 5.68 20.71 -0.67
N SER A 133 5.73 20.07 0.50
CA SER A 133 5.58 20.77 1.79
C SER A 133 6.75 21.70 2.15
N ILE A 134 7.88 21.55 1.49
CA ILE A 134 9.04 22.44 1.66
C ILE A 134 9.26 23.40 0.47
N GLY A 135 8.23 23.57 -0.38
CA GLY A 135 8.17 24.66 -1.34
C GLY A 135 8.14 24.29 -2.82
N ALA A 136 8.35 23.02 -3.21
CA ALA A 136 8.25 22.64 -4.62
C ALA A 136 6.84 22.85 -5.17
N GLN A 137 6.74 23.44 -6.36
CA GLN A 137 5.48 23.75 -7.03
C GLN A 137 5.21 22.81 -8.21
N LEU A 138 3.92 22.60 -8.47
CA LEU A 138 3.43 21.84 -9.63
C LEU A 138 3.25 22.79 -10.81
N VAL A 139 3.98 22.53 -11.90
CA VAL A 139 4.06 23.42 -13.05
C VAL A 139 3.68 22.67 -14.33
N ASN A 140 2.80 23.26 -15.13
CA ASN A 140 2.37 22.70 -16.41
C ASN A 140 3.37 22.98 -17.56
N SER A 141 3.05 22.54 -18.78
CA SER A 141 3.91 22.73 -19.96
C SER A 141 4.08 24.17 -20.38
N GLU A 142 3.24 25.10 -19.92
CA GLU A 142 3.29 26.54 -20.19
C GLU A 142 4.05 27.32 -19.10
N GLY A 143 4.57 26.61 -18.06
CA GLY A 143 5.28 27.26 -16.96
C GLY A 143 4.36 27.82 -15.87
N GLU A 144 3.06 27.45 -15.87
CA GLU A 144 2.09 28.01 -14.94
C GLU A 144 1.91 27.09 -13.71
N ILE A 145 1.84 27.70 -12.53
CA ILE A 145 1.38 27.02 -11.29
C ILE A 145 -0.15 27.04 -11.31
N PHE A 146 -0.78 25.86 -11.40
CA PHE A 146 -2.22 25.75 -11.64
C PHE A 146 -3.01 25.33 -10.40
N MET A 147 -2.35 24.98 -9.29
CA MET A 147 -2.99 24.55 -8.05
C MET A 147 -2.08 24.77 -6.85
N HIS A 148 -2.67 24.81 -5.64
CA HIS A 148 -1.91 24.82 -4.40
C HIS A 148 -1.18 23.47 -4.22
N PRO A 149 0.12 23.43 -3.86
CA PRO A 149 0.90 22.19 -3.82
C PRO A 149 0.46 21.21 -2.75
N LEU A 150 -0.26 21.65 -1.72
CA LEU A 150 -0.73 20.83 -0.59
C LEU A 150 -2.24 20.60 -0.60
N GLU A 151 -2.89 20.63 -1.76
CA GLU A 151 -4.29 20.23 -1.89
C GLU A 151 -4.51 18.80 -1.40
N PRO A 152 -5.72 18.47 -0.90
CA PRO A 152 -6.09 17.13 -0.48
C PRO A 152 -5.83 16.06 -1.53
N ARG A 153 -5.67 14.82 -1.09
CA ARG A 153 -5.27 13.69 -1.95
C ARG A 153 -6.33 13.21 -2.94
N ASP A 154 -7.55 13.64 -2.83
CA ASP A 154 -8.60 13.48 -3.83
C ASP A 154 -8.58 14.62 -4.86
N VAL A 155 -8.29 15.84 -4.43
CA VAL A 155 -8.26 17.04 -5.27
C VAL A 155 -6.98 17.10 -6.13
N ALA A 156 -5.82 16.89 -5.52
CA ALA A 156 -4.54 17.08 -6.20
C ALA A 156 -4.34 16.12 -7.39
N PRO A 157 -4.54 14.78 -7.28
CA PRO A 157 -4.43 13.89 -8.42
C PRO A 157 -5.45 14.20 -9.53
N ALA A 158 -6.70 14.50 -9.16
CA ALA A 158 -7.73 14.87 -10.12
C ALA A 158 -7.38 16.13 -10.90
N SER A 159 -6.81 17.14 -10.22
CA SER A 159 -6.35 18.37 -10.85
C SER A 159 -5.19 18.14 -11.79
N ILE A 160 -4.22 17.31 -11.42
CA ILE A 160 -3.08 16.93 -12.27
C ILE A 160 -3.57 16.19 -13.53
N ILE A 161 -4.45 15.20 -13.37
CA ILE A 161 -5.01 14.45 -14.49
C ILE A 161 -5.75 15.39 -15.44
N ARG A 162 -6.59 16.28 -14.90
CA ARG A 162 -7.36 17.25 -15.70
C ARG A 162 -6.43 18.22 -16.45
N GLU A 163 -5.36 18.71 -15.81
CA GLU A 163 -4.38 19.61 -16.43
C GLU A 163 -3.66 18.91 -17.60
N CYS A 164 -3.26 17.66 -17.39
CA CYS A 164 -2.58 16.87 -18.41
C CYS A 164 -3.49 16.46 -19.58
N THR A 165 -4.75 16.10 -19.31
CA THR A 165 -5.64 15.49 -20.30
C THR A 165 -6.65 16.49 -20.86
N ALA A 166 -7.63 16.92 -20.08
CA ALA A 166 -8.72 17.78 -20.58
C ALA A 166 -8.24 19.18 -20.99
N ARG A 167 -7.21 19.72 -20.34
CA ARG A 167 -6.62 21.01 -20.70
C ARG A 167 -5.48 20.92 -21.69
N GLY A 168 -4.93 19.73 -21.90
CA GLY A 168 -3.83 19.50 -22.83
C GLY A 168 -2.50 20.17 -22.43
N LYS A 169 -2.35 20.59 -21.16
CA LYS A 169 -1.17 21.31 -20.67
C LYS A 169 -0.14 20.37 -19.97
N GLY A 170 -0.20 19.08 -20.28
CA GLY A 170 0.81 18.12 -19.84
C GLY A 170 2.11 18.22 -20.61
N VAL A 171 3.22 17.87 -19.95
CA VAL A 171 4.53 17.70 -20.58
C VAL A 171 4.62 16.29 -21.13
N LYS A 172 5.10 16.12 -22.35
CA LYS A 172 5.29 14.80 -22.95
C LYS A 172 6.32 14.00 -22.14
N ALA A 173 5.93 12.83 -21.66
CA ALA A 173 6.79 11.88 -20.97
C ALA A 173 6.96 10.60 -21.79
N LEU A 174 7.74 9.62 -21.30
CA LEU A 174 8.04 8.38 -22.02
C LEU A 174 6.79 7.61 -22.49
N ASP A 175 5.79 7.51 -21.63
CA ASP A 175 4.58 6.71 -21.86
C ASP A 175 3.31 7.54 -21.63
N GLY A 176 3.29 8.80 -22.09
CA GLY A 176 2.10 9.66 -21.94
C GLY A 176 2.45 11.09 -21.60
N VAL A 177 1.75 11.64 -20.63
CA VAL A 177 1.89 13.02 -20.17
C VAL A 177 2.22 13.07 -18.69
N ALA A 178 2.93 14.12 -18.28
CA ALA A 178 3.36 14.37 -16.92
C ALA A 178 3.31 15.87 -16.61
N LEU A 179 3.66 16.25 -15.40
CA LEU A 179 3.87 17.64 -15.01
C LEU A 179 5.25 17.82 -14.40
N TRP A 180 5.73 19.04 -14.40
CA TRP A 180 6.93 19.38 -13.67
C TRP A 180 6.64 19.57 -12.18
N LEU A 181 7.53 19.05 -11.35
CA LEU A 181 7.64 19.43 -9.96
C LEU A 181 8.93 20.23 -9.81
N ASP A 182 8.79 21.53 -9.59
CA ASP A 182 9.90 22.49 -9.49
C ASP A 182 10.63 22.32 -8.14
N THR A 183 11.58 21.41 -8.12
CA THR A 183 12.39 21.12 -6.92
C THR A 183 13.50 22.13 -6.67
N PRO A 184 14.14 22.76 -7.70
CA PRO A 184 15.12 23.84 -7.48
C PRO A 184 14.59 25.02 -6.66
N LEU A 185 13.30 25.31 -6.77
CA LEU A 185 12.65 26.37 -5.98
C LEU A 185 12.85 26.21 -4.48
N ILE A 186 13.02 24.98 -3.98
CA ILE A 186 13.30 24.70 -2.55
C ILE A 186 14.59 25.36 -2.10
N GLU A 187 15.67 25.22 -2.89
CA GLU A 187 16.97 25.85 -2.58
C GLU A 187 16.87 27.37 -2.64
N MET A 188 16.10 27.91 -3.60
CA MET A 188 15.87 29.35 -3.73
C MET A 188 15.13 29.95 -2.53
N LEU A 189 14.13 29.22 -2.00
CA LEU A 189 13.30 29.68 -0.88
C LEU A 189 14.01 29.54 0.50
N HIS A 190 14.80 28.49 0.68
CA HIS A 190 15.31 28.11 1.99
C HIS A 190 16.84 28.09 2.10
N GLY A 191 17.54 28.41 1.02
CA GLY A 191 19.00 28.41 0.95
C GLY A 191 19.59 27.09 0.47
N GLU A 192 20.81 27.20 -0.06
CA GLU A 192 21.58 26.07 -0.58
C GLU A 192 21.80 24.97 0.47
N GLY A 193 21.68 23.69 0.05
CA GLY A 193 21.84 22.53 0.91
C GLY A 193 20.54 22.06 1.61
N THR A 194 19.42 22.76 1.43
CA THR A 194 18.13 22.39 2.03
C THR A 194 17.64 21.04 1.55
N ILE A 195 17.71 20.76 0.25
CA ILE A 195 17.33 19.46 -0.34
C ILE A 195 18.18 18.33 0.25
N ALA A 196 19.50 18.51 0.30
CA ALA A 196 20.41 17.52 0.83
C ALA A 196 20.14 17.20 2.32
N LYS A 197 19.74 18.21 3.10
CA LYS A 197 19.43 18.08 4.52
C LYS A 197 18.04 17.50 4.79
N ARG A 198 17.01 17.93 4.05
CA ARG A 198 15.61 17.65 4.36
C ARG A 198 15.04 16.44 3.63
N ILE A 199 15.52 16.17 2.41
CA ILE A 199 15.06 15.08 1.54
C ILE A 199 16.22 14.30 0.92
N PRO A 200 17.20 13.84 1.73
CA PRO A 200 18.39 13.15 1.23
C PRO A 200 18.09 11.86 0.47
N GLY A 201 16.97 11.17 0.79
CA GLY A 201 16.54 9.98 0.11
C GLY A 201 16.09 10.24 -1.31
N MET A 202 15.31 11.30 -1.51
CA MET A 202 14.91 11.74 -2.84
C MET A 202 16.13 12.15 -3.68
N LEU A 203 17.03 12.95 -3.10
CA LEU A 203 18.25 13.34 -3.80
C LEU A 203 19.07 12.13 -4.25
N ARG A 204 19.29 11.15 -3.37
CA ARG A 204 20.01 9.91 -3.71
C ARG A 204 19.27 9.05 -4.74
N MET A 205 17.95 8.99 -4.69
CA MET A 205 17.15 8.22 -5.64
C MET A 205 17.36 8.71 -7.07
N TYR A 206 17.25 10.01 -7.28
CA TYR A 206 17.40 10.62 -8.60
C TYR A 206 18.86 10.72 -9.07
N ALA A 207 19.80 10.96 -8.16
CA ALA A 207 21.23 11.05 -8.47
C ALA A 207 21.78 9.76 -9.12
N LYS A 208 21.20 8.60 -8.85
CA LYS A 208 21.55 7.31 -9.51
C LYS A 208 21.31 7.36 -11.02
N PHE A 209 20.49 8.27 -11.49
CA PHE A 209 20.12 8.46 -12.90
C PHE A 209 20.65 9.74 -13.48
N GLY A 210 21.59 10.41 -12.79
CA GLY A 210 22.20 11.65 -13.23
C GLY A 210 21.32 12.90 -13.07
N ILE A 211 20.20 12.81 -12.35
CA ILE A 211 19.26 13.92 -12.14
C ILE A 211 19.57 14.58 -10.79
N ASP A 212 19.80 15.89 -10.81
CA ASP A 212 20.07 16.68 -9.61
C ASP A 212 18.87 17.58 -9.27
N LEU A 213 18.10 17.17 -8.27
CA LEU A 213 16.90 17.87 -7.78
C LEU A 213 17.14 19.33 -7.38
N ARG A 214 18.40 19.73 -7.16
CA ARG A 214 18.78 21.10 -6.81
C ARG A 214 18.88 22.02 -8.03
N LYS A 215 19.00 21.43 -9.22
CA LYS A 215 19.32 22.15 -10.46
C LYS A 215 18.24 22.06 -11.53
N GLU A 216 17.47 20.97 -11.49
CA GLU A 216 16.46 20.68 -12.50
C GLU A 216 15.16 20.15 -11.90
N PRO A 217 14.00 20.52 -12.44
CA PRO A 217 12.71 20.00 -12.03
C PRO A 217 12.57 18.52 -12.44
N ILE A 218 11.68 17.81 -11.79
CA ILE A 218 11.41 16.40 -12.09
C ILE A 218 10.01 16.22 -12.67
N LEU A 219 9.84 15.19 -13.50
CA LEU A 219 8.55 14.80 -14.04
C LEU A 219 7.78 13.90 -13.08
N ILE A 220 6.53 14.26 -12.82
CA ILE A 220 5.63 13.51 -11.93
C ILE A 220 4.28 13.28 -12.59
N TYR A 221 3.61 12.20 -12.15
CA TYR A 221 2.22 11.89 -12.47
C TYR A 221 1.57 11.14 -11.31
N PRO A 222 0.24 11.16 -11.15
CA PRO A 222 -0.41 10.41 -10.07
C PRO A 222 -0.08 8.92 -10.12
N THR A 223 0.14 8.34 -8.92
CA THR A 223 0.44 6.93 -8.72
C THR A 223 -0.49 6.33 -7.68
N LEU A 224 -0.93 5.11 -7.89
CA LEU A 224 -1.74 4.38 -6.92
C LEU A 224 -0.90 4.15 -5.66
N HIS A 225 -1.49 4.44 -4.49
CA HIS A 225 -0.70 4.58 -3.27
C HIS A 225 -1.25 3.88 -2.04
N TYR A 226 -2.57 3.97 -1.78
CA TYR A 226 -3.14 3.48 -0.53
C TYR A 226 -4.58 2.99 -0.70
N GLN A 227 -4.87 1.83 -0.10
CA GLN A 227 -6.22 1.30 -0.01
C GLN A 227 -6.89 1.85 1.26
N ASN A 228 -7.94 2.69 1.12
CA ASN A 228 -8.69 3.19 2.29
C ASN A 228 -9.74 2.20 2.77
N GLY A 229 -10.29 1.41 1.85
CA GLY A 229 -11.19 0.31 2.16
C GLY A 229 -10.43 -0.94 2.60
N GLY A 230 -11.15 -1.92 3.10
CA GLY A 230 -10.57 -3.16 3.57
C GLY A 230 -11.48 -3.89 4.55
N ILE A 231 -10.90 -4.70 5.40
CA ILE A 231 -11.62 -5.52 6.37
C ILE A 231 -12.19 -4.65 7.50
N LEU A 232 -13.48 -4.80 7.77
CA LEU A 232 -14.14 -4.07 8.86
C LEU A 232 -13.75 -4.64 10.22
N ILE A 233 -13.27 -3.79 11.11
CA ILE A 233 -12.92 -4.12 12.49
C ILE A 233 -13.75 -3.30 13.48
N ASP A 234 -13.76 -3.75 14.72
CA ASP A 234 -14.25 -2.98 15.86
C ASP A 234 -13.15 -2.16 16.54
N LYS A 235 -13.44 -1.55 17.68
CA LYS A 235 -12.49 -0.73 18.47
C LYS A 235 -11.33 -1.55 19.06
N ASP A 236 -11.46 -2.84 19.17
CA ASP A 236 -10.47 -3.78 19.70
C ASP A 236 -9.67 -4.46 18.57
N ALA A 237 -9.81 -3.97 17.32
CA ALA A 237 -9.19 -4.46 16.10
C ALA A 237 -9.64 -5.88 15.71
N GLU A 238 -10.71 -6.41 16.28
CA GLU A 238 -11.29 -7.69 15.93
C GLU A 238 -12.35 -7.53 14.83
N THR A 239 -12.43 -8.50 13.95
CA THR A 239 -13.47 -8.55 12.90
C THR A 239 -14.74 -9.22 13.44
N LYS A 240 -15.78 -9.27 12.60
CA LYS A 240 -16.96 -10.11 12.91
C LYS A 240 -16.66 -11.61 12.92
N LEU A 241 -15.52 -12.04 12.38
CA LEU A 241 -15.05 -13.41 12.44
C LEU A 241 -14.23 -13.59 13.73
N PRO A 242 -14.73 -14.34 14.74
CA PRO A 242 -14.07 -14.41 16.03
C PRO A 242 -12.65 -14.96 15.93
N GLY A 243 -11.71 -14.34 16.65
CA GLY A 243 -10.30 -14.72 16.64
C GLY A 243 -9.49 -14.17 15.45
N LEU A 244 -10.12 -13.41 14.54
CA LEU A 244 -9.43 -12.69 13.49
C LEU A 244 -9.30 -11.21 13.85
N PHE A 245 -8.07 -10.77 14.08
CA PHE A 245 -7.70 -9.39 14.29
C PHE A 245 -7.03 -8.83 13.04
N VAL A 246 -7.18 -7.53 12.76
CA VAL A 246 -6.59 -6.92 11.57
C VAL A 246 -5.97 -5.58 11.94
N ALA A 247 -4.83 -5.26 11.32
CA ALA A 247 -4.17 -3.96 11.51
C ALA A 247 -3.49 -3.47 10.21
N GLY A 248 -3.29 -2.16 10.12
CA GLY A 248 -2.66 -1.49 8.99
C GLY A 248 -3.55 -1.40 7.76
N GLU A 249 -2.96 -1.30 6.59
CA GLU A 249 -3.67 -1.03 5.33
C GLU A 249 -4.68 -2.12 4.91
N ALA A 250 -4.66 -3.29 5.55
CA ALA A 250 -5.68 -4.32 5.35
C ALA A 250 -7.04 -3.93 5.98
N VAL A 251 -7.05 -2.95 6.90
CA VAL A 251 -8.26 -2.47 7.58
C VAL A 251 -8.96 -1.42 6.75
N GLY A 252 -10.29 -1.54 6.61
CA GLY A 252 -11.14 -0.50 6.03
C GLY A 252 -11.80 0.37 7.09
N GLY A 253 -12.12 1.62 6.71
CA GLY A 253 -12.97 2.51 7.50
C GLY A 253 -12.28 3.41 8.52
N ILE A 254 -11.06 3.11 8.98
CA ILE A 254 -10.33 3.95 9.96
C ILE A 254 -10.14 5.38 9.43
N HIS A 255 -9.86 5.51 8.16
CA HIS A 255 -9.60 6.78 7.48
C HIS A 255 -10.77 7.28 6.63
N GLY A 256 -11.94 6.64 6.73
CA GLY A 256 -13.01 6.88 5.76
C GLY A 256 -12.57 6.49 4.34
N THR A 257 -12.93 7.32 3.36
CA THR A 257 -12.58 7.09 1.94
C THR A 257 -11.37 7.88 1.45
N ASN A 258 -10.78 8.75 2.29
CA ASN A 258 -9.69 9.64 1.88
C ASN A 258 -8.73 9.95 3.05
N ARG A 259 -7.70 9.14 3.18
CA ARG A 259 -6.73 9.22 4.27
C ARG A 259 -5.90 10.52 4.23
N LEU A 260 -5.76 11.18 5.37
CA LEU A 260 -4.82 12.31 5.54
C LEU A 260 -3.36 11.82 5.52
N MET A 261 -2.47 12.66 4.99
CA MET A 261 -1.03 12.40 4.95
C MET A 261 -0.46 12.05 6.32
N GLY A 262 0.39 11.04 6.36
CA GLY A 262 1.09 10.59 7.57
C GLY A 262 0.27 9.67 8.48
N ASN A 263 -1.06 9.67 8.38
CA ASN A 263 -1.92 8.91 9.29
C ASN A 263 -1.77 7.39 9.14
N SER A 264 -1.31 6.88 7.99
CA SER A 264 -1.04 5.44 7.84
C SER A 264 0.07 4.94 8.78
N LEU A 265 1.10 5.77 9.04
CA LEU A 265 2.15 5.39 9.99
C LEU A 265 1.66 5.40 11.45
N LEU A 266 0.72 6.29 11.79
CA LEU A 266 0.06 6.28 13.10
C LEU A 266 -0.85 5.06 13.25
N ASP A 267 -1.64 4.77 12.20
CA ASP A 267 -2.54 3.63 12.14
C ASP A 267 -1.82 2.32 12.42
N ILE A 268 -0.79 1.99 11.63
CA ILE A 268 -0.05 0.72 11.81
C ILE A 268 0.53 0.54 13.22
N ILE A 269 0.95 1.63 13.88
CA ILE A 269 1.50 1.58 15.24
C ILE A 269 0.38 1.42 16.27
N VAL A 270 -0.68 2.22 16.17
CA VAL A 270 -1.78 2.23 17.14
C VAL A 270 -2.59 0.94 17.04
N PHE A 271 -3.11 0.61 15.86
CA PHE A 271 -3.95 -0.57 15.67
C PHE A 271 -3.15 -1.87 15.67
N GLY A 272 -1.89 -1.86 15.24
CA GLY A 272 -0.99 -3.00 15.40
C GLY A 272 -0.78 -3.34 16.88
N ARG A 273 -0.61 -2.34 17.74
CA ARG A 273 -0.52 -2.53 19.19
C ARG A 273 -1.85 -3.03 19.79
N ILE A 274 -2.99 -2.45 19.39
CA ILE A 274 -4.31 -2.88 19.86
C ILE A 274 -4.55 -4.33 19.47
N ALA A 275 -4.39 -4.68 18.18
CA ALA A 275 -4.57 -6.04 17.67
C ALA A 275 -3.68 -7.04 18.42
N GLY A 276 -2.40 -6.72 18.61
CA GLY A 276 -1.47 -7.60 19.34
C GLY A 276 -1.88 -7.82 20.78
N THR A 277 -2.26 -6.75 21.50
CA THR A 277 -2.71 -6.85 22.89
C THR A 277 -4.00 -7.66 23.02
N LYS A 278 -5.00 -7.36 22.17
CA LYS A 278 -6.31 -8.00 22.21
C LYS A 278 -6.28 -9.46 21.78
N ALA A 279 -5.53 -9.79 20.74
CA ALA A 279 -5.30 -11.16 20.32
C ALA A 279 -4.61 -11.99 21.42
N ALA A 280 -3.61 -11.42 22.11
CA ALA A 280 -2.94 -12.09 23.22
C ALA A 280 -3.87 -12.29 24.44
N GLU A 281 -4.77 -11.35 24.74
CA GLU A 281 -5.79 -11.49 25.77
C GLU A 281 -6.78 -12.59 25.41
N ALA A 282 -7.35 -12.56 24.20
CA ALA A 282 -8.31 -13.55 23.72
C ALA A 282 -7.72 -14.97 23.68
N ALA A 283 -6.47 -15.12 23.26
CA ALA A 283 -5.79 -16.41 23.16
C ALA A 283 -5.66 -17.18 24.50
N LYS A 284 -5.79 -16.49 25.65
CA LYS A 284 -5.75 -17.14 26.96
C LYS A 284 -6.96 -18.05 27.21
N SER A 285 -8.12 -17.70 26.66
CA SER A 285 -9.39 -18.41 26.86
C SER A 285 -9.79 -19.29 25.67
N VAL A 286 -9.22 -19.09 24.49
CA VAL A 286 -9.57 -19.85 23.29
C VAL A 286 -9.08 -21.29 23.38
N LYS A 287 -9.98 -22.24 23.15
CA LYS A 287 -9.68 -23.65 22.92
C LYS A 287 -9.72 -23.90 21.40
N LEU A 288 -8.70 -24.59 20.89
CA LEU A 288 -8.65 -24.93 19.47
C LEU A 288 -9.64 -26.05 19.15
N GLY A 289 -10.57 -25.78 18.23
CA GLY A 289 -11.52 -26.74 17.68
C GLY A 289 -10.91 -27.59 16.56
N LYS A 290 -11.78 -28.35 15.89
CA LYS A 290 -11.42 -29.14 14.70
C LYS A 290 -11.32 -28.19 13.49
N LEU A 291 -10.21 -28.29 12.75
CA LEU A 291 -9.98 -27.42 11.58
C LEU A 291 -10.94 -27.72 10.43
N SER A 292 -11.37 -26.67 9.74
CA SER A 292 -12.29 -26.72 8.61
C SER A 292 -11.85 -25.76 7.49
N LEU A 293 -12.10 -26.16 6.24
CA LEU A 293 -11.99 -25.34 5.03
C LEU A 293 -13.34 -25.25 4.29
N GLU A 294 -14.45 -25.47 4.99
CA GLU A 294 -15.78 -25.47 4.40
C GLU A 294 -16.15 -24.12 3.76
N HIS A 295 -15.65 -23.02 4.29
CA HIS A 295 -15.81 -21.68 3.71
C HIS A 295 -15.21 -21.58 2.28
N VAL A 296 -14.10 -22.28 2.01
CA VAL A 296 -13.47 -22.32 0.68
C VAL A 296 -14.35 -23.04 -0.32
N ARG A 297 -14.96 -24.18 0.09
CA ARG A 297 -15.89 -24.93 -0.77
C ARG A 297 -17.11 -24.11 -1.09
N ARG A 298 -17.71 -23.49 -0.06
CA ARG A 298 -18.87 -22.60 -0.23
C ARG A 298 -18.56 -21.46 -1.22
N TYR A 299 -17.42 -20.81 -1.06
CA TYR A 299 -17.02 -19.73 -1.98
C TYR A 299 -16.86 -20.21 -3.42
N ALA A 300 -16.23 -21.36 -3.64
CA ALA A 300 -16.10 -21.97 -4.95
C ALA A 300 -17.46 -22.31 -5.60
N GLU A 301 -18.45 -22.73 -4.80
CA GLU A 301 -19.82 -22.97 -5.27
C GLU A 301 -20.52 -21.66 -5.64
N GLU A 302 -20.33 -20.60 -4.86
CA GLU A 302 -20.85 -19.24 -5.15
C GLU A 302 -20.25 -18.69 -6.46
N GLU A 303 -18.93 -18.80 -6.68
CA GLU A 303 -18.28 -18.40 -7.93
C GLU A 303 -18.85 -19.17 -9.14
N LYS A 304 -19.00 -20.48 -9.00
CA LYS A 304 -19.59 -21.32 -10.03
C LYS A 304 -21.04 -20.92 -10.35
N ALA A 305 -21.84 -20.66 -9.32
CA ALA A 305 -23.23 -20.21 -9.47
C ALA A 305 -23.33 -18.83 -10.13
N ALA A 306 -22.34 -17.96 -9.87
CA ALA A 306 -22.24 -16.65 -10.51
C ALA A 306 -21.70 -16.69 -11.95
N GLY A 307 -21.39 -17.88 -12.49
CA GLY A 307 -20.85 -18.04 -13.84
C GLY A 307 -19.39 -17.60 -14.00
N VAL A 308 -18.65 -17.49 -12.90
CA VAL A 308 -17.20 -17.22 -12.92
C VAL A 308 -16.49 -18.51 -13.31
N HIS A 309 -15.90 -18.51 -14.50
CA HIS A 309 -15.20 -19.68 -15.04
C HIS A 309 -13.75 -19.30 -15.38
N GLY A 310 -12.82 -20.14 -14.97
CA GLY A 310 -11.40 -20.02 -15.28
C GLY A 310 -10.59 -19.24 -14.26
N GLU A 311 -9.29 -19.36 -14.39
CA GLU A 311 -8.35 -18.62 -13.54
C GLU A 311 -8.28 -17.16 -13.99
N LEU A 312 -8.60 -16.25 -13.08
CA LEU A 312 -8.42 -14.82 -13.27
C LEU A 312 -7.09 -14.39 -12.68
N SER A 313 -6.09 -14.27 -13.55
CA SER A 313 -4.82 -13.67 -13.11
C SER A 313 -4.92 -12.15 -13.06
N PRO A 314 -4.61 -11.52 -11.92
CA PRO A 314 -4.58 -10.07 -11.84
C PRO A 314 -3.47 -9.51 -12.73
N LYS A 315 -3.70 -8.35 -13.34
CA LYS A 315 -2.66 -7.62 -14.08
C LYS A 315 -1.68 -7.00 -13.09
N LEU A 316 -0.54 -7.63 -12.89
CA LEU A 316 0.51 -7.14 -11.99
C LEU A 316 1.43 -6.11 -12.65
N LEU A 317 1.39 -6.00 -13.98
CA LEU A 317 2.12 -5.00 -14.76
C LEU A 317 1.15 -3.94 -15.28
N PRO A 318 1.49 -2.67 -15.14
CA PRO A 318 0.64 -1.58 -15.60
C PRO A 318 0.59 -1.49 -17.13
N VAL A 319 -0.43 -0.81 -17.65
CA VAL A 319 -0.68 -0.66 -19.10
C VAL A 319 0.46 0.07 -19.83
N TYR A 320 1.28 0.88 -19.11
CA TYR A 320 2.44 1.54 -19.70
C TYR A 320 3.54 0.58 -20.21
N THR A 321 3.43 -0.71 -19.93
CA THR A 321 4.34 -1.73 -20.49
C THR A 321 3.90 -2.23 -21.87
N HIS A 322 2.77 -1.78 -22.40
CA HIS A 322 2.33 -2.11 -23.75
C HIS A 322 3.39 -1.71 -24.79
N GLY A 323 3.74 -2.65 -25.68
CA GLY A 323 4.77 -2.48 -26.70
C GLY A 323 6.20 -2.78 -26.24
N ARG A 324 6.40 -3.16 -24.98
CA ARG A 324 7.66 -3.72 -24.52
C ARG A 324 7.58 -5.24 -24.60
N ASP A 325 8.43 -5.83 -25.43
CA ASP A 325 8.66 -7.28 -25.42
C ASP A 325 9.36 -7.63 -24.08
N VAL A 326 8.56 -7.88 -23.06
CA VAL A 326 9.05 -8.45 -21.80
C VAL A 326 9.10 -9.96 -22.02
N ARG A 327 10.21 -10.41 -22.60
CA ARG A 327 10.55 -11.83 -22.63
C ARG A 327 11.25 -12.23 -21.34
#